data_6b96cd52e57739ea42e55cbdd1e05acd
#
_entry.id   6b96cd52e57739ea42e55cbdd1e05acd
#
_cell.length_a   1.000
_cell.length_b   1.000
_cell.length_c   1.000
_cell.angle_alpha   90.00
_cell.angle_beta   90.00
_cell.angle_gamma   90.00
#
_symmetry.space_group_name_H-M   'P 1'
#
loop_
_entity.id
_entity.type
_entity.pdbx_description
1 polymer ?
#
loop_
_entity_poly.entity_id
_entity_poly.type
_entity_poly.pdbx_seq_one_letter_code
_entity_poly.pdbx_strand_id
1 'polypeptide(L)'
;MAFLFLSTAAAQAADISELVEKRISADRTTLDLTGLNIGPQDAKKLAAMESLSSVITLHLQGNRIKARGIKALARSPHLVNLKHLDLWGNLLGDRGLKAIVESPYLKNLVSLKLWKNEISDDSLEFLAKSRNFANLKVLMLNDNLITPFGAAIIAESENLLQLTTLNLFRNEVGDDGAIAFSKSAHFPSLESLFLGENSITDKGAVPLIESQNFPALKTLDLGKNLLGEPTALAAFKINRKEKVRIIYR
;
A
#
# COMPACT_ATOMS: atom_id res chain seq x y z
N MET A 1 7.66 34.87 49.18
CA MET A 1 7.61 33.52 48.60
C MET A 1 7.39 33.64 47.10
N ALA A 2 8.45 33.58 46.31
CA ALA A 2 8.39 33.70 44.86
C ALA A 2 8.32 32.29 44.28
N PHE A 3 7.21 31.93 43.63
CA PHE A 3 7.09 30.69 42.88
C PHE A 3 7.84 30.83 41.54
N LEU A 4 8.98 30.18 41.43
CA LEU A 4 9.62 29.97 40.16
C LEU A 4 8.77 28.98 39.34
N PHE A 5 8.10 29.47 38.29
CA PHE A 5 7.58 28.61 37.23
C PHE A 5 8.77 28.13 36.42
N LEU A 6 9.14 26.88 36.64
CA LEU A 6 9.99 26.11 35.72
C LEU A 6 9.24 25.98 34.41
N SER A 7 9.64 26.74 33.38
CA SER A 7 9.23 26.53 32.02
C SER A 7 9.72 25.14 31.60
N THR A 8 8.79 24.22 31.39
CA THR A 8 9.09 22.97 30.68
C THR A 8 9.61 23.33 29.30
N ALA A 9 10.91 23.21 29.11
CA ALA A 9 11.53 23.29 27.78
C ALA A 9 10.79 22.29 26.88
N ALA A 10 10.06 22.80 25.89
CA ALA A 10 9.52 22.00 24.81
C ALA A 10 10.72 21.26 24.21
N ALA A 11 10.71 19.93 24.26
CA ALA A 11 11.72 19.12 23.60
C ALA A 11 11.79 19.58 22.15
N GLN A 12 12.89 20.24 21.79
CA GLN A 12 13.12 20.76 20.45
C GLN A 12 13.11 19.55 19.53
N ALA A 13 12.14 19.46 18.63
CA ALA A 13 12.10 18.37 17.65
C ALA A 13 13.45 18.37 16.92
N ALA A 14 14.12 17.21 16.92
CA ALA A 14 15.40 17.07 16.26
C ALA A 14 15.29 17.53 14.80
N ASP A 15 16.29 18.25 14.28
CA ASP A 15 16.28 18.67 12.88
C ASP A 15 16.25 17.42 11.99
N ILE A 16 15.39 17.44 10.97
CA ILE A 16 15.24 16.32 10.02
C ILE A 16 16.57 15.91 9.40
N SER A 17 17.51 16.87 9.20
CA SER A 17 18.84 16.61 8.66
C SER A 17 19.67 15.73 9.59
N GLU A 18 19.64 16.00 10.89
CA GLU A 18 20.31 15.20 11.91
C GLU A 18 19.69 13.80 12.01
N LEU A 19 18.36 13.70 11.91
CA LEU A 19 17.66 12.42 11.90
C LEU A 19 18.07 11.57 10.68
N VAL A 20 18.19 12.17 9.50
CA VAL A 20 18.61 11.48 8.28
C VAL A 20 20.02 10.90 8.45
N GLU A 21 20.98 11.69 8.89
CA GLU A 21 22.35 11.20 9.07
C GLU A 21 22.48 10.11 10.15
N LYS A 22 21.63 10.13 11.17
CA LYS A 22 21.60 9.08 12.20
C LYS A 22 20.90 7.80 11.78
N ARG A 23 19.99 7.87 10.80
CA ARG A 23 19.07 6.80 10.44
C ARG A 23 19.31 6.20 9.06
N ILE A 24 20.18 6.81 8.26
CA ILE A 24 20.55 6.25 6.97
C ILE A 24 21.51 5.08 7.16
N SER A 25 21.34 4.01 6.40
CA SER A 25 22.24 2.86 6.43
C SER A 25 23.69 3.24 6.03
N ALA A 26 24.67 2.43 6.44
CA ALA A 26 26.07 2.69 6.15
C ALA A 26 26.37 2.78 4.65
N ASP A 27 25.66 2.01 3.82
CA ASP A 27 25.74 2.05 2.37
C ASP A 27 24.87 3.15 1.73
N ARG A 28 24.15 3.93 2.56
CA ARG A 28 23.25 5.04 2.21
C ARG A 28 22.09 4.65 1.30
N THR A 29 21.74 3.37 1.20
CA THR A 29 20.65 2.89 0.34
C THR A 29 19.33 2.75 1.05
N THR A 30 19.32 2.64 2.39
CA THR A 30 18.11 2.52 3.21
C THR A 30 18.03 3.64 4.22
N LEU A 31 16.89 4.34 4.25
CA LEU A 31 16.60 5.38 5.24
C LEU A 31 15.38 4.99 6.06
N ASP A 32 15.55 4.82 7.38
CA ASP A 32 14.46 4.46 8.30
C ASP A 32 14.11 5.64 9.21
N LEU A 33 13.00 6.29 8.90
CA LEU A 33 12.41 7.39 9.65
C LEU A 33 11.06 7.01 10.28
N THR A 34 10.88 5.73 10.64
CA THR A 34 9.66 5.18 11.23
C THR A 34 9.34 5.83 12.56
N GLY A 35 8.07 6.29 12.74
CA GLY A 35 7.54 6.70 14.04
C GLY A 35 8.15 7.98 14.63
N LEU A 36 8.76 8.83 13.82
CA LEU A 36 9.46 10.04 14.28
C LEU A 36 8.59 11.30 14.29
N ASN A 37 7.27 11.14 14.17
CA ASN A 37 6.31 12.25 14.15
C ASN A 37 6.60 13.29 13.03
N ILE A 38 7.17 12.84 11.91
CA ILE A 38 7.47 13.67 10.75
C ILE A 38 6.18 14.25 10.18
N GLY A 39 6.11 15.59 10.16
CA GLY A 39 5.00 16.33 9.62
C GLY A 39 5.20 16.77 8.16
N PRO A 40 4.22 17.49 7.57
CA PRO A 40 4.33 17.97 6.19
C PRO A 40 5.52 18.91 5.94
N GLN A 41 5.94 19.69 6.95
CA GLN A 41 7.07 20.61 6.81
C GLN A 41 8.40 19.86 6.82
N ASP A 42 8.54 18.85 7.69
CA ASP A 42 9.74 18.01 7.75
C ASP A 42 9.85 17.18 6.47
N ALA A 43 8.75 16.64 5.98
CA ALA A 43 8.71 15.93 4.69
C ALA A 43 9.12 16.85 3.52
N LYS A 44 8.77 18.16 3.57
CA LYS A 44 9.22 19.12 2.57
C LYS A 44 10.72 19.40 2.65
N LYS A 45 11.28 19.52 3.87
CA LYS A 45 12.74 19.66 4.07
C LYS A 45 13.45 18.40 3.60
N LEU A 46 12.95 17.21 3.99
CA LEU A 46 13.46 15.92 3.55
C LEU A 46 13.52 15.83 2.02
N ALA A 47 12.45 16.20 1.32
CA ALA A 47 12.35 16.16 -0.14
C ALA A 47 13.44 17.00 -0.85
N ALA A 48 14.02 18.02 -0.19
CA ALA A 48 15.05 18.86 -0.75
C ALA A 48 16.48 18.35 -0.49
N MET A 49 16.63 17.23 0.24
CA MET A 49 17.95 16.73 0.63
C MET A 49 18.58 15.88 -0.48
N GLU A 50 19.73 16.29 -0.96
CA GLU A 50 20.51 15.59 -1.98
C GLU A 50 20.95 14.18 -1.52
N SER A 51 21.10 14.00 -0.20
CA SER A 51 21.43 12.70 0.41
C SER A 51 20.41 11.59 0.10
N LEU A 52 19.19 11.93 -0.34
CA LEU A 52 18.20 10.94 -0.78
C LEU A 52 18.53 10.32 -2.15
N SER A 53 19.46 10.87 -2.92
CA SER A 53 19.72 10.41 -4.29
C SER A 53 20.28 8.99 -4.36
N SER A 54 20.86 8.48 -3.28
CA SER A 54 21.32 7.09 -3.16
C SER A 54 20.28 6.15 -2.53
N VAL A 55 19.16 6.69 -1.98
CA VAL A 55 18.19 5.90 -1.24
C VAL A 55 17.32 5.07 -2.19
N ILE A 56 17.33 3.76 -1.96
CA ILE A 56 16.54 2.76 -2.68
C ILE A 56 15.31 2.36 -1.85
N THR A 57 15.45 2.33 -0.52
CA THR A 57 14.39 1.97 0.42
C THR A 57 14.15 3.10 1.41
N LEU A 58 12.91 3.58 1.48
CA LEU A 58 12.51 4.66 2.38
C LEU A 58 11.36 4.20 3.27
N HIS A 59 11.63 4.12 4.57
CA HIS A 59 10.65 3.81 5.59
C HIS A 59 10.18 5.10 6.28
N LEU A 60 8.89 5.39 6.14
CA LEU A 60 8.22 6.57 6.70
C LEU A 60 6.96 6.23 7.49
N GLN A 61 6.76 4.95 7.81
CA GLN A 61 5.55 4.49 8.47
C GLN A 61 5.35 5.12 9.86
N GLY A 62 4.07 5.28 10.26
CA GLY A 62 3.71 5.79 11.58
C GLY A 62 4.08 7.26 11.80
N ASN A 63 4.07 8.07 10.76
CA ASN A 63 4.30 9.51 10.83
C ASN A 63 3.01 10.31 10.59
N ARG A 64 3.11 11.62 10.38
CA ARG A 64 2.00 12.54 10.10
C ARG A 64 2.24 13.36 8.84
N ILE A 65 2.76 12.69 7.80
CA ILE A 65 3.22 13.34 6.56
C ILE A 65 2.06 14.02 5.83
N LYS A 66 0.87 13.40 5.83
CA LYS A 66 -0.34 13.88 5.15
C LYS A 66 -0.13 14.14 3.66
N ALA A 67 -1.20 14.48 2.94
CA ALA A 67 -1.15 14.76 1.50
C ALA A 67 -0.13 15.86 1.12
N ARG A 68 0.04 16.88 1.97
CA ARG A 68 0.99 17.98 1.67
C ARG A 68 2.44 17.52 1.71
N GLY A 69 2.80 16.70 2.68
CA GLY A 69 4.17 16.19 2.82
C GLY A 69 4.52 15.22 1.72
N ILE A 70 3.64 14.25 1.43
CA ILE A 70 3.90 13.29 0.35
C ILE A 70 3.93 13.95 -1.02
N LYS A 71 3.17 15.03 -1.25
CA LYS A 71 3.26 15.81 -2.49
C LYS A 71 4.65 16.44 -2.68
N ALA A 72 5.30 16.87 -1.59
CA ALA A 72 6.67 17.39 -1.66
C ALA A 72 7.67 16.25 -1.99
N LEU A 73 7.59 15.11 -1.30
CA LEU A 73 8.42 13.94 -1.56
C LEU A 73 8.23 13.42 -3.00
N ALA A 74 7.01 13.31 -3.47
CA ALA A 74 6.71 12.85 -4.83
C ALA A 74 7.26 13.79 -5.93
N ARG A 75 7.60 15.02 -5.59
CA ARG A 75 8.21 16.01 -6.49
C ARG A 75 9.73 16.16 -6.29
N SER A 76 10.32 15.35 -5.43
CA SER A 76 11.76 15.38 -5.19
C SER A 76 12.53 14.68 -6.32
N PRO A 77 13.44 15.37 -7.04
CA PRO A 77 14.29 14.74 -8.03
C PRO A 77 15.29 13.76 -7.39
N HIS A 78 15.53 13.90 -6.08
CA HIS A 78 16.42 13.03 -5.32
C HIS A 78 15.86 11.64 -5.04
N LEU A 79 14.56 11.38 -5.31
CA LEU A 79 13.92 10.07 -5.10
C LEU A 79 13.76 9.26 -6.39
N VAL A 80 14.47 9.62 -7.46
CA VAL A 80 14.37 8.91 -8.75
C VAL A 80 14.82 7.45 -8.68
N ASN A 81 15.71 7.11 -7.75
CA ASN A 81 16.23 5.75 -7.56
C ASN A 81 15.40 4.90 -6.58
N LEU A 82 14.33 5.47 -6.00
CA LEU A 82 13.53 4.79 -4.98
C LEU A 82 12.77 3.60 -5.58
N LYS A 83 12.93 2.43 -4.95
CA LYS A 83 12.25 1.17 -5.32
C LYS A 83 11.24 0.72 -4.26
N HIS A 84 11.49 1.02 -2.98
CA HIS A 84 10.65 0.57 -1.89
C HIS A 84 10.24 1.77 -1.03
N LEU A 85 8.92 2.02 -0.99
CA LEU A 85 8.35 3.13 -0.22
C LEU A 85 7.30 2.59 0.75
N ASP A 86 7.55 2.78 2.05
CA ASP A 86 6.61 2.41 3.10
C ASP A 86 6.06 3.67 3.78
N LEU A 87 4.76 3.87 3.64
CA LEU A 87 4.01 5.05 4.11
C LEU A 87 2.85 4.68 5.03
N TRP A 88 2.87 3.47 5.61
CA TRP A 88 1.81 3.05 6.52
C TRP A 88 1.48 4.12 7.59
N GLY A 89 0.17 4.36 7.79
CA GLY A 89 -0.30 5.20 8.90
C GLY A 89 0.13 6.67 8.81
N ASN A 90 0.02 7.29 7.64
CA ASN A 90 0.44 8.68 7.41
C ASN A 90 -0.70 9.67 7.10
N LEU A 91 -1.95 9.23 7.09
CA LEU A 91 -3.13 10.06 6.82
C LEU A 91 -3.04 10.77 5.45
N LEU A 92 -2.66 10.02 4.41
CA LEU A 92 -2.39 10.57 3.08
C LEU A 92 -3.67 10.94 2.32
N GLY A 93 -4.72 10.12 2.46
CA GLY A 93 -5.97 10.21 1.69
C GLY A 93 -5.74 10.14 0.18
N ASP A 94 -6.80 10.35 -0.57
CA ASP A 94 -6.78 10.27 -2.05
C ASP A 94 -5.83 11.28 -2.67
N ARG A 95 -5.75 12.49 -2.11
CA ARG A 95 -4.82 13.52 -2.59
C ARG A 95 -3.36 13.09 -2.44
N GLY A 96 -3.04 12.31 -1.41
CA GLY A 96 -1.70 11.77 -1.20
C GLY A 96 -1.38 10.67 -2.20
N LEU A 97 -2.29 9.72 -2.41
CA LEU A 97 -2.10 8.67 -3.43
C LEU A 97 -1.97 9.28 -4.83
N LYS A 98 -2.85 10.22 -5.19
CA LYS A 98 -2.75 10.93 -6.47
C LYS A 98 -1.39 11.58 -6.66
N ALA A 99 -0.83 12.23 -5.64
CA ALA A 99 0.49 12.86 -5.73
C ALA A 99 1.62 11.84 -5.99
N ILE A 100 1.54 10.63 -5.41
CA ILE A 100 2.49 9.53 -5.68
C ILE A 100 2.34 9.05 -7.12
N VAL A 101 1.10 8.82 -7.55
CA VAL A 101 0.78 8.30 -8.89
C VAL A 101 1.24 9.23 -10.00
N GLU A 102 1.06 10.54 -9.81
CA GLU A 102 1.43 11.59 -10.77
C GLU A 102 2.90 12.02 -10.65
N SER A 103 3.69 11.38 -9.81
CA SER A 103 5.09 11.74 -9.60
C SER A 103 5.91 11.57 -10.87
N PRO A 104 6.69 12.59 -11.29
CA PRO A 104 7.63 12.43 -12.38
C PRO A 104 8.88 11.63 -12.00
N TYR A 105 9.11 11.38 -10.69
CA TYR A 105 10.34 10.78 -10.17
C TYR A 105 10.14 9.36 -9.58
N LEU A 106 8.96 9.04 -9.02
CA LEU A 106 8.70 7.74 -8.37
C LEU A 106 8.32 6.63 -9.37
N LYS A 107 8.99 6.55 -10.51
CA LYS A 107 8.66 5.61 -11.61
C LYS A 107 9.32 4.23 -11.47
N ASN A 108 10.27 4.10 -10.54
CA ASN A 108 11.03 2.88 -10.33
C ASN A 108 10.51 2.06 -9.15
N LEU A 109 9.33 2.40 -8.61
CA LEU A 109 8.77 1.67 -7.46
C LEU A 109 8.47 0.22 -7.81
N VAL A 110 8.98 -0.67 -6.98
CA VAL A 110 8.73 -2.10 -6.97
C VAL A 110 7.81 -2.49 -5.82
N SER A 111 7.87 -1.76 -4.70
CA SER A 111 7.02 -1.96 -3.53
C SER A 111 6.48 -0.63 -3.03
N LEU A 112 5.15 -0.56 -2.91
CA LEU A 112 4.44 0.58 -2.36
C LEU A 112 3.48 0.10 -1.27
N LYS A 113 3.73 0.56 -0.02
CA LYS A 113 2.91 0.22 1.13
C LYS A 113 2.18 1.45 1.63
N LEU A 114 0.85 1.39 1.53
CA LEU A 114 -0.08 2.48 1.83
C LEU A 114 -1.13 2.07 2.88
N TRP A 115 -0.84 1.07 3.66
CA TRP A 115 -1.72 0.58 4.71
C TRP A 115 -2.13 1.73 5.65
N LYS A 116 -3.43 1.77 6.02
CA LYS A 116 -4.01 2.71 6.98
C LYS A 116 -3.73 4.18 6.61
N ASN A 117 -4.24 4.61 5.48
CA ASN A 117 -4.03 5.96 4.94
C ASN A 117 -5.29 6.69 4.51
N GLU A 118 -6.49 6.17 4.82
CA GLU A 118 -7.78 6.77 4.46
C GLU A 118 -7.94 6.96 2.94
N ILE A 119 -7.42 6.00 2.15
CA ILE A 119 -7.55 5.98 0.69
C ILE A 119 -8.91 5.40 0.33
N SER A 120 -9.65 6.11 -0.52
CA SER A 120 -10.93 5.70 -1.06
C SER A 120 -10.86 5.39 -2.56
N ASP A 121 -11.99 5.11 -3.18
CA ASP A 121 -12.11 4.77 -4.60
C ASP A 121 -11.67 5.91 -5.52
N ASP A 122 -11.83 7.18 -5.10
CA ASP A 122 -11.59 8.37 -5.90
C ASP A 122 -10.17 8.44 -6.49
N SER A 123 -9.19 7.89 -5.79
CA SER A 123 -7.80 7.91 -6.23
C SER A 123 -7.37 6.66 -6.98
N LEU A 124 -8.14 5.58 -6.92
CA LEU A 124 -7.77 4.30 -7.52
C LEU A 124 -7.84 4.31 -9.04
N GLU A 125 -8.69 5.16 -9.64
CA GLU A 125 -8.68 5.38 -11.09
C GLU A 125 -7.33 5.90 -11.58
N PHE A 126 -6.73 6.85 -10.86
CA PHE A 126 -5.39 7.35 -11.20
C PHE A 126 -4.34 6.24 -11.07
N LEU A 127 -4.43 5.42 -10.01
CA LEU A 127 -3.55 4.29 -9.79
C LEU A 127 -3.65 3.27 -10.93
N ALA A 128 -4.87 2.84 -11.25
CA ALA A 128 -5.13 1.81 -12.26
C ALA A 128 -4.70 2.24 -13.68
N LYS A 129 -4.80 3.54 -14.00
CA LYS A 129 -4.43 4.11 -15.31
C LYS A 129 -2.96 4.52 -15.40
N SER A 130 -2.20 4.49 -14.30
CA SER A 130 -0.84 5.00 -14.26
C SER A 130 0.18 4.02 -14.83
N ARG A 131 0.92 4.46 -15.83
CA ARG A 131 2.08 3.73 -16.36
C ARG A 131 3.33 3.82 -15.46
N ASN A 132 3.32 4.69 -14.46
CA ASN A 132 4.45 4.83 -13.52
C ASN A 132 4.65 3.58 -12.67
N PHE A 133 3.63 2.72 -12.56
CA PHE A 133 3.67 1.52 -11.73
C PHE A 133 3.75 0.21 -12.53
N ALA A 134 4.17 0.28 -13.78
CA ALA A 134 4.36 -0.92 -14.61
C ALA A 134 5.36 -1.94 -14.02
N ASN A 135 6.28 -1.47 -13.13
CA ASN A 135 7.26 -2.34 -12.45
C ASN A 135 6.81 -2.74 -11.02
N LEU A 136 5.62 -2.32 -10.58
CA LEU A 136 5.18 -2.56 -9.20
C LEU A 136 4.86 -4.04 -9.00
N LYS A 137 5.51 -4.65 -8.00
CA LYS A 137 5.32 -6.05 -7.60
C LYS A 137 4.53 -6.20 -6.32
N VAL A 138 4.66 -5.25 -5.40
CA VAL A 138 3.99 -5.30 -4.10
C VAL A 138 3.17 -4.04 -3.90
N LEU A 139 1.85 -4.19 -3.75
CA LEU A 139 0.92 -3.13 -3.42
C LEU A 139 0.13 -3.50 -2.16
N MET A 140 0.33 -2.72 -1.10
CA MET A 140 -0.37 -2.89 0.17
C MET A 140 -1.33 -1.72 0.38
N LEU A 141 -2.63 -1.99 0.26
CA LEU A 141 -3.74 -1.05 0.44
C LEU A 141 -4.67 -1.47 1.59
N ASN A 142 -4.22 -2.34 2.46
CA ASN A 142 -5.03 -2.84 3.57
C ASN A 142 -5.38 -1.73 4.58
N ASP A 143 -6.50 -1.90 5.29
CA ASP A 143 -7.00 -0.95 6.29
C ASP A 143 -7.19 0.47 5.67
N ASN A 144 -7.94 0.54 4.56
CA ASN A 144 -8.33 1.75 3.86
C ASN A 144 -9.86 1.79 3.67
N LEU A 145 -10.37 2.60 2.75
CA LEU A 145 -11.80 2.84 2.54
C LEU A 145 -12.25 2.37 1.14
N ILE A 146 -11.66 1.26 0.66
CA ILE A 146 -11.90 0.75 -0.70
C ILE A 146 -13.19 -0.05 -0.72
N THR A 147 -14.14 0.39 -1.54
CA THR A 147 -15.45 -0.25 -1.73
C THR A 147 -15.43 -1.28 -2.87
N PRO A 148 -16.53 -1.98 -3.17
CA PRO A 148 -16.65 -2.85 -4.34
C PRO A 148 -16.28 -2.14 -5.65
N PHE A 149 -16.61 -0.85 -5.76
CA PHE A 149 -16.30 -0.04 -6.94
C PHE A 149 -14.79 0.16 -7.11
N GLY A 150 -14.08 0.56 -6.05
CA GLY A 150 -12.64 0.70 -6.07
C GLY A 150 -11.90 -0.62 -6.31
N ALA A 151 -12.41 -1.72 -5.76
CA ALA A 151 -11.89 -3.06 -6.02
C ALA A 151 -12.02 -3.46 -7.49
N ALA A 152 -13.17 -3.14 -8.14
CA ALA A 152 -13.36 -3.38 -9.56
C ALA A 152 -12.40 -2.54 -10.43
N ILE A 153 -12.17 -1.27 -10.08
CA ILE A 153 -11.18 -0.42 -10.76
C ILE A 153 -9.77 -1.05 -10.72
N ILE A 154 -9.36 -1.58 -9.58
CA ILE A 154 -8.06 -2.26 -9.46
C ILE A 154 -8.07 -3.54 -10.31
N ALA A 155 -9.15 -4.33 -10.24
CA ALA A 155 -9.29 -5.60 -10.95
C ALA A 155 -9.20 -5.43 -12.48
N GLU A 156 -9.63 -4.28 -13.02
CA GLU A 156 -9.62 -3.95 -14.44
C GLU A 156 -8.33 -3.24 -14.90
N SER A 157 -7.34 -3.05 -14.02
CA SER A 157 -6.12 -2.31 -14.37
C SER A 157 -5.21 -3.06 -15.33
N GLU A 158 -4.98 -2.47 -16.48
CA GLU A 158 -4.02 -2.97 -17.49
C GLU A 158 -2.55 -2.57 -17.20
N ASN A 159 -2.30 -1.81 -16.13
CA ASN A 159 -0.97 -1.28 -15.80
C ASN A 159 -0.31 -1.96 -14.57
N LEU A 160 -1.02 -2.85 -13.88
CA LEU A 160 -0.53 -3.55 -12.70
C LEU A 160 -0.14 -5.02 -12.97
N LEU A 161 0.23 -5.34 -14.22
CA LEU A 161 0.49 -6.70 -14.69
C LEU A 161 1.64 -7.42 -13.98
N GLN A 162 2.56 -6.68 -13.37
CA GLN A 162 3.72 -7.23 -12.66
C GLN A 162 3.46 -7.51 -11.18
N LEU A 163 2.24 -7.21 -10.69
CA LEU A 163 1.94 -7.47 -9.28
C LEU A 163 2.07 -8.95 -8.95
N THR A 164 2.88 -9.23 -7.93
CA THR A 164 3.00 -10.54 -7.28
C THR A 164 2.23 -10.58 -5.97
N THR A 165 2.02 -9.44 -5.33
CA THR A 165 1.30 -9.32 -4.07
C THR A 165 0.37 -8.13 -4.10
N LEU A 166 -0.93 -8.38 -3.89
CA LEU A 166 -1.96 -7.37 -3.66
C LEU A 166 -2.63 -7.62 -2.32
N ASN A 167 -2.61 -6.62 -1.45
CA ASN A 167 -3.25 -6.70 -0.15
C ASN A 167 -4.33 -5.63 0.00
N LEU A 168 -5.58 -6.08 0.08
CA LEU A 168 -6.79 -5.30 0.33
C LEU A 168 -7.47 -5.71 1.65
N PHE A 169 -6.74 -6.39 2.55
CA PHE A 169 -7.27 -6.81 3.85
C PHE A 169 -7.89 -5.62 4.60
N ARG A 170 -9.04 -5.85 5.25
CA ARG A 170 -9.76 -4.82 6.01
C ARG A 170 -10.06 -3.56 5.17
N ASN A 171 -10.90 -3.77 4.16
CA ASN A 171 -11.58 -2.76 3.36
C ASN A 171 -13.08 -3.13 3.28
N GLU A 172 -13.78 -2.63 2.28
CA GLU A 172 -15.20 -2.90 2.03
C GLU A 172 -15.43 -3.53 0.65
N VAL A 173 -14.53 -4.44 0.22
CA VAL A 173 -14.52 -5.03 -1.14
C VAL A 173 -15.84 -5.73 -1.52
N GLY A 174 -16.50 -6.42 -0.56
CA GLY A 174 -17.77 -7.09 -0.76
C GLY A 174 -17.77 -8.16 -1.84
N ASP A 175 -18.95 -8.70 -2.13
CA ASP A 175 -19.14 -9.75 -3.15
C ASP A 175 -18.82 -9.24 -4.55
N ASP A 176 -19.29 -8.02 -4.90
CA ASP A 176 -19.12 -7.48 -6.26
C ASP A 176 -17.65 -7.22 -6.58
N GLY A 177 -16.85 -6.73 -5.60
CA GLY A 177 -15.42 -6.57 -5.77
C GLY A 177 -14.69 -7.91 -5.93
N ALA A 178 -15.06 -8.93 -5.14
CA ALA A 178 -14.51 -10.27 -5.27
C ALA A 178 -14.85 -10.90 -6.63
N ILE A 179 -16.10 -10.70 -7.13
CA ILE A 179 -16.53 -11.13 -8.46
C ILE A 179 -15.76 -10.38 -9.56
N ALA A 180 -15.48 -9.08 -9.40
CA ALA A 180 -14.67 -8.34 -10.35
C ALA A 180 -13.27 -8.95 -10.46
N PHE A 181 -12.60 -9.25 -9.34
CA PHE A 181 -11.34 -9.99 -9.36
C PHE A 181 -11.46 -11.36 -10.03
N SER A 182 -12.51 -12.13 -9.76
CA SER A 182 -12.69 -13.46 -10.35
C SER A 182 -12.71 -13.45 -11.89
N LYS A 183 -13.15 -12.35 -12.48
CA LYS A 183 -13.26 -12.14 -13.93
C LYS A 183 -12.02 -11.47 -14.55
N SER A 184 -11.15 -10.91 -13.73
CA SER A 184 -9.99 -10.16 -14.19
C SER A 184 -8.96 -11.07 -14.84
N ALA A 185 -8.47 -10.69 -16.02
CA ALA A 185 -7.34 -11.33 -16.72
C ALA A 185 -6.03 -10.52 -16.57
N HIS A 186 -5.99 -9.51 -15.71
CA HIS A 186 -4.90 -8.52 -15.65
C HIS A 186 -3.84 -8.82 -14.57
N PHE A 187 -3.89 -9.99 -13.93
CA PHE A 187 -2.94 -10.38 -12.89
C PHE A 187 -2.20 -11.69 -13.17
N PRO A 188 -1.48 -11.79 -14.30
CA PRO A 188 -0.82 -13.05 -14.69
C PRO A 188 0.31 -13.46 -13.75
N SER A 189 0.88 -12.50 -13.00
CA SER A 189 2.01 -12.71 -12.08
C SER A 189 1.61 -12.77 -10.61
N LEU A 190 0.31 -12.65 -10.27
CA LEU A 190 -0.15 -12.53 -8.88
C LEU A 190 0.01 -13.85 -8.14
N GLU A 191 0.87 -13.84 -7.13
CA GLU A 191 1.13 -14.99 -6.26
C GLU A 191 0.33 -14.95 -4.96
N SER A 192 0.01 -13.75 -4.47
CA SER A 192 -0.70 -13.56 -3.20
C SER A 192 -1.75 -12.47 -3.30
N LEU A 193 -3.01 -12.84 -3.03
CA LEU A 193 -4.16 -11.94 -2.94
C LEU A 193 -4.76 -12.03 -1.53
N PHE A 194 -4.78 -10.91 -0.81
CA PHE A 194 -5.32 -10.81 0.53
C PHE A 194 -6.60 -9.97 0.54
N LEU A 195 -7.73 -10.61 0.82
CA LEU A 195 -9.08 -10.05 0.87
C LEU A 195 -9.79 -10.34 2.21
N GLY A 196 -9.05 -10.67 3.25
CA GLY A 196 -9.62 -10.91 4.58
C GLY A 196 -10.27 -9.64 5.15
N GLU A 197 -11.28 -9.79 6.04
CA GLU A 197 -12.06 -8.68 6.63
C GLU A 197 -12.63 -7.70 5.58
N ASN A 198 -13.41 -8.22 4.61
CA ASN A 198 -13.98 -7.42 3.51
C ASN A 198 -15.49 -7.63 3.29
N SER A 199 -16.20 -8.22 4.25
CA SER A 199 -17.65 -8.49 4.16
C SER A 199 -18.05 -9.36 2.96
N ILE A 200 -17.13 -10.20 2.47
CA ILE A 200 -17.37 -11.12 1.35
C ILE A 200 -18.19 -12.31 1.86
N THR A 201 -19.22 -12.71 1.11
CA THR A 201 -20.00 -13.93 1.35
C THR A 201 -19.58 -15.04 0.38
N ASP A 202 -20.24 -16.19 0.49
CA ASP A 202 -20.05 -17.30 -0.47
C ASP A 202 -20.30 -16.88 -1.93
N LYS A 203 -21.14 -15.84 -2.17
CA LYS A 203 -21.43 -15.34 -3.51
C LYS A 203 -20.21 -14.74 -4.20
N GLY A 204 -19.37 -14.04 -3.46
CA GLY A 204 -18.12 -13.47 -3.97
C GLY A 204 -16.96 -14.45 -3.90
N ALA A 205 -16.88 -15.22 -2.80
CA ALA A 205 -15.74 -16.10 -2.53
C ALA A 205 -15.67 -17.30 -3.48
N VAL A 206 -16.80 -17.98 -3.76
CA VAL A 206 -16.81 -19.19 -4.61
C VAL A 206 -16.34 -18.88 -6.03
N PRO A 207 -16.90 -17.87 -6.75
CA PRO A 207 -16.38 -17.51 -8.08
C PRO A 207 -14.89 -17.15 -8.08
N LEU A 208 -14.41 -16.48 -7.03
CA LEU A 208 -12.99 -16.10 -6.94
C LEU A 208 -12.08 -17.32 -6.74
N ILE A 209 -12.47 -18.26 -5.87
CA ILE A 209 -11.74 -19.51 -5.63
C ILE A 209 -11.68 -20.38 -6.89
N GLU A 210 -12.77 -20.44 -7.65
CA GLU A 210 -12.91 -21.26 -8.87
C GLU A 210 -12.32 -20.59 -10.12
N SER A 211 -11.89 -19.33 -10.02
CA SER A 211 -11.33 -18.56 -11.14
C SER A 211 -10.02 -19.15 -11.64
N GLN A 212 -9.88 -19.27 -12.96
CA GLN A 212 -8.66 -19.69 -13.64
C GLN A 212 -7.79 -18.51 -14.12
N ASN A 213 -8.17 -17.28 -13.75
CA ASN A 213 -7.52 -16.06 -14.24
C ASN A 213 -6.23 -15.70 -13.47
N PHE A 214 -5.86 -16.49 -12.47
CA PHE A 214 -4.67 -16.27 -11.64
C PHE A 214 -3.67 -17.43 -11.75
N PRO A 215 -2.96 -17.58 -12.89
CA PRO A 215 -2.14 -18.77 -13.16
C PRO A 215 -0.94 -18.90 -12.21
N ALA A 216 -0.49 -17.81 -11.59
CA ALA A 216 0.64 -17.81 -10.66
C ALA A 216 0.21 -17.86 -9.17
N LEU A 217 -1.10 -17.91 -8.86
CA LEU A 217 -1.60 -17.76 -7.49
C LEU A 217 -1.14 -18.92 -6.59
N LYS A 218 -0.57 -18.56 -5.45
CA LYS A 218 -0.11 -19.48 -4.40
C LYS A 218 -0.90 -19.32 -3.11
N THR A 219 -1.38 -18.09 -2.85
CA THR A 219 -2.13 -17.77 -1.63
C THR A 219 -3.31 -16.88 -1.94
N LEU A 220 -4.51 -17.30 -1.54
CA LEU A 220 -5.72 -16.50 -1.48
C LEU A 220 -6.18 -16.43 -0.03
N ASP A 221 -6.15 -15.26 0.57
CA ASP A 221 -6.64 -15.04 1.93
C ASP A 221 -8.01 -14.36 1.90
N LEU A 222 -9.01 -15.09 2.35
CA LEU A 222 -10.40 -14.70 2.54
C LEU A 222 -10.80 -14.74 4.04
N GLY A 223 -9.84 -14.81 4.95
CA GLY A 223 -10.08 -14.96 6.38
C GLY A 223 -10.97 -13.85 6.96
N LYS A 224 -11.77 -14.19 7.99
CA LYS A 224 -12.66 -13.26 8.68
C LYS A 224 -13.69 -12.55 7.79
N ASN A 225 -14.14 -13.20 6.71
CA ASN A 225 -15.27 -12.83 5.90
C ASN A 225 -16.54 -13.60 6.33
N LEU A 226 -17.65 -13.44 5.64
CA LEU A 226 -18.95 -14.05 5.97
C LEU A 226 -19.16 -15.36 5.19
N LEU A 227 -18.26 -16.32 5.38
CA LEU A 227 -18.11 -17.52 4.56
C LEU A 227 -18.75 -18.75 5.22
N GLY A 228 -19.39 -19.58 4.43
CA GLY A 228 -20.08 -20.79 4.84
C GLY A 228 -19.55 -22.07 4.18
N GLU A 229 -20.43 -23.08 4.13
CA GLU A 229 -20.13 -24.40 3.56
C GLU A 229 -19.79 -24.35 2.05
N PRO A 230 -20.46 -23.55 1.19
CA PRO A 230 -20.10 -23.46 -0.21
C PRO A 230 -18.63 -23.05 -0.44
N THR A 231 -18.16 -22.05 0.29
CA THR A 231 -16.74 -21.63 0.24
C THR A 231 -15.80 -22.73 0.73
N ALA A 232 -16.14 -23.41 1.83
CA ALA A 232 -15.33 -24.51 2.35
C ALA A 232 -15.18 -25.66 1.33
N LEU A 233 -16.26 -26.00 0.64
CA LEU A 233 -16.25 -27.03 -0.41
C LEU A 233 -15.42 -26.61 -1.64
N ALA A 234 -15.56 -25.37 -2.09
CA ALA A 234 -14.76 -24.83 -3.19
C ALA A 234 -13.25 -24.82 -2.84
N ALA A 235 -12.89 -24.31 -1.67
CA ALA A 235 -11.52 -24.29 -1.17
C ALA A 235 -10.92 -25.70 -1.06
N PHE A 236 -11.69 -26.68 -0.56
CA PHE A 236 -11.24 -28.06 -0.46
C PHE A 236 -10.94 -28.68 -1.84
N LYS A 237 -11.77 -28.42 -2.83
CA LYS A 237 -11.57 -28.93 -4.21
C LYS A 237 -10.29 -28.38 -4.84
N ILE A 238 -10.05 -27.07 -4.71
CA ILE A 238 -8.89 -26.39 -5.29
C ILE A 238 -7.59 -26.79 -4.58
N ASN A 239 -7.55 -26.76 -3.23
CA ASN A 239 -6.38 -27.16 -2.46
C ASN A 239 -5.85 -28.55 -2.81
N ARG A 240 -6.74 -29.47 -3.21
CA ARG A 240 -6.34 -30.82 -3.66
C ARG A 240 -5.73 -30.86 -5.06
N LYS A 241 -6.14 -29.95 -5.95
CA LYS A 241 -5.75 -29.98 -7.38
C LYS A 241 -4.56 -29.10 -7.69
N GLU A 242 -4.48 -27.89 -7.15
CA GLU A 242 -3.65 -26.80 -7.68
C GLU A 242 -2.58 -26.28 -6.71
N LYS A 243 -2.44 -26.85 -5.52
CA LYS A 243 -1.49 -26.39 -4.49
C LYS A 243 -1.66 -24.91 -4.07
N VAL A 244 -2.80 -24.29 -4.36
CA VAL A 244 -3.12 -22.93 -3.90
C VAL A 244 -3.59 -23.01 -2.47
N ARG A 245 -2.96 -22.23 -1.59
CA ARG A 245 -3.38 -22.10 -0.18
C ARG A 245 -4.55 -21.14 -0.08
N ILE A 246 -5.75 -21.65 0.18
CA ILE A 246 -6.93 -20.83 0.47
C ILE A 246 -7.09 -20.71 1.99
N ILE A 247 -7.08 -19.48 2.51
CA ILE A 247 -7.35 -19.15 3.92
C ILE A 247 -8.75 -18.54 3.99
N TYR A 248 -9.69 -19.16 4.73
CA TYR A 248 -11.08 -18.73 4.80
C TYR A 248 -11.70 -18.80 6.22
N ARG A 249 -10.88 -19.03 7.25
CA ARG A 249 -11.28 -19.06 8.67
C ARG A 249 -10.43 -18.11 9.49
#